data_829d6a7a201505743419959b9f3f1509
#
_entry.id   829d6a7a201505743419959b9f3f1509
#
_cell.length_a   1.000
_cell.length_b   1.000
_cell.length_c   1.000
_cell.angle_alpha   90.00
_cell.angle_beta   90.00
_cell.angle_gamma   90.00
#
_symmetry.space_group_name_H-M   'P 1'
#
loop_
_entity.id
_entity.type
_entity.pdbx_description
1 polymer ?
#
loop_
_entity_poly.entity_id
_entity_poly.type
_entity_poly.pdbx_seq_one_letter_code
_entity_poly.pdbx_strand_id
1 'polypeptide(L)'
;MTRKPRARAAPRRLAAPAVDIVVASPLWTTKRSVKALLRRAIGQAALLTSTAVGELAIVLTDDAAIRALNRDWRCKDRATNVLSFRTTQATRAHGTPRLLGDIVIAYETTEREARAENKPFAHHAAHLAVHGFLHLAGYAVLG
;
A
#
# COMPACT_ATOMS: atom_id res chain seq x y z
N MET A 1 35.77 30.94 17.88
CA MET A 1 35.19 30.45 16.68
C MET A 1 33.89 29.75 16.93
N THR A 2 32.87 30.35 16.46
CA THR A 2 31.57 29.81 16.70
C THR A 2 31.30 28.70 15.73
N ARG A 3 31.08 27.59 16.28
CA ARG A 3 30.69 26.50 15.51
C ARG A 3 29.29 26.77 14.95
N LYS A 4 29.19 26.68 13.67
CA LYS A 4 27.91 26.79 13.05
C LYS A 4 26.98 25.76 13.69
N PRO A 5 25.84 26.16 14.21
CA PRO A 5 24.95 25.22 14.78
C PRO A 5 24.74 24.18 13.68
N ARG A 6 25.13 23.01 13.99
CA ARG A 6 24.87 21.89 13.19
C ARG A 6 23.46 22.05 12.66
N ALA A 7 23.38 22.16 11.37
CA ALA A 7 22.08 22.19 10.80
C ALA A 7 21.31 21.12 11.50
N ARG A 8 20.56 21.54 12.47
CA ARG A 8 19.79 20.65 13.19
C ARG A 8 19.12 19.80 12.16
N ALA A 9 19.47 18.57 12.16
CA ALA A 9 18.71 17.64 11.39
C ALA A 9 17.29 18.10 11.54
N ALA A 10 16.67 18.48 10.45
CA ALA A 10 15.28 18.73 10.42
C ALA A 10 14.62 17.69 11.29
N PRO A 11 13.64 18.04 12.12
CA PRO A 11 12.99 17.07 12.96
C PRO A 11 12.78 15.83 12.12
N ARG A 12 13.28 14.75 12.60
CA ARG A 12 13.27 13.53 11.84
C ARG A 12 11.93 13.36 11.20
N ARG A 13 11.89 13.69 9.96
CA ARG A 13 10.77 13.31 9.18
C ARG A 13 10.70 11.82 9.29
N LEU A 14 9.56 11.34 9.69
CA LEU A 14 9.30 9.95 9.43
C LEU A 14 9.54 9.78 7.95
N ALA A 15 10.58 9.07 7.58
CA ALA A 15 10.81 8.79 6.19
C ALA A 15 9.59 8.05 5.64
N ALA A 16 9.18 8.36 4.44
CA ALA A 16 8.09 7.66 3.81
C ALA A 16 8.42 6.17 3.71
N PRO A 17 7.44 5.29 3.87
CA PRO A 17 7.67 3.87 3.68
C PRO A 17 8.24 3.58 2.30
N ALA A 18 9.12 2.61 2.22
CA ALA A 18 9.56 2.11 0.92
C ALA A 18 8.45 1.25 0.34
N VAL A 19 7.95 1.63 -0.81
CA VAL A 19 6.84 0.95 -1.47
C VAL A 19 7.37 0.28 -2.73
N ASP A 20 7.36 -1.04 -2.73
CA ASP A 20 7.72 -1.82 -3.90
C ASP A 20 6.43 -2.13 -4.66
N ILE A 21 6.32 -1.67 -5.89
CA ILE A 21 5.12 -1.90 -6.68
C ILE A 21 5.43 -2.94 -7.75
N VAL A 22 4.74 -4.07 -7.65
CA VAL A 22 4.88 -5.20 -8.57
C VAL A 22 3.67 -5.22 -9.49
N VAL A 23 3.91 -5.10 -10.79
CA VAL A 23 2.83 -5.21 -11.78
C VAL A 23 2.73 -6.67 -12.20
N ALA A 24 1.78 -7.37 -11.62
CA ALA A 24 1.57 -8.80 -11.85
C ALA A 24 0.58 -9.09 -12.98
N SER A 25 -0.15 -8.08 -13.46
CA SER A 25 -1.06 -8.23 -14.58
C SER A 25 -0.83 -7.12 -15.60
N PRO A 26 -0.79 -7.45 -16.89
CA PRO A 26 -0.58 -6.44 -17.93
C PRO A 26 -1.74 -5.45 -18.04
N LEU A 27 -2.89 -5.71 -17.43
CA LEU A 27 -4.01 -4.77 -17.42
C LEU A 27 -3.61 -3.41 -16.87
N TRP A 28 -2.64 -3.39 -15.95
CA TRP A 28 -2.19 -2.14 -15.32
C TRP A 28 -1.24 -1.33 -16.17
N THR A 29 -0.70 -1.88 -17.25
CA THR A 29 0.35 -1.21 -18.03
C THR A 29 -0.11 0.08 -18.70
N THR A 30 -1.42 0.24 -18.96
CA THR A 30 -1.97 1.46 -19.53
C THR A 30 -2.18 2.56 -18.49
N LYS A 31 -2.03 2.24 -17.21
CA LYS A 31 -2.27 3.18 -16.12
C LYS A 31 -0.95 3.72 -15.58
N ARG A 32 -0.24 4.48 -16.41
CA ARG A 32 1.14 4.90 -16.12
C ARG A 32 1.31 5.75 -14.87
N SER A 33 0.33 6.60 -14.57
CA SER A 33 0.43 7.51 -13.43
C SER A 33 0.08 6.85 -12.10
N VAL A 34 -0.43 5.63 -12.11
CA VAL A 34 -0.92 4.98 -10.91
C VAL A 34 0.19 4.75 -9.89
N LYS A 35 1.35 4.27 -10.33
CA LYS A 35 2.45 3.97 -9.39
C LYS A 35 2.85 5.20 -8.57
N ALA A 36 3.03 6.33 -9.23
CA ALA A 36 3.43 7.56 -8.53
C ALA A 36 2.34 8.00 -7.56
N LEU A 37 1.09 7.90 -7.98
CA LEU A 37 -0.03 8.28 -7.12
C LEU A 37 -0.14 7.36 -5.90
N LEU A 38 0.06 6.05 -6.09
CA LEU A 38 0.04 5.10 -4.98
C LEU A 38 1.13 5.41 -3.97
N ARG A 39 2.35 5.67 -4.43
CA ARG A 39 3.44 6.03 -3.53
C ARG A 39 3.16 7.30 -2.76
N ARG A 40 2.62 8.31 -3.43
CA ARG A 40 2.29 9.57 -2.78
C ARG A 40 1.20 9.40 -1.74
N ALA A 41 0.16 8.63 -2.08
CA ALA A 41 -0.95 8.39 -1.16
C ALA A 41 -0.50 7.64 0.10
N ILE A 42 0.33 6.62 -0.06
CA ILE A 42 0.88 5.88 1.08
C ILE A 42 1.77 6.81 1.92
N GLY A 43 2.61 7.63 1.28
CA GLY A 43 3.46 8.57 1.99
C GLY A 43 2.67 9.55 2.84
N GLN A 44 1.58 10.09 2.30
CA GLN A 44 0.71 11.00 3.04
C GLN A 44 -0.01 10.30 4.19
N ALA A 45 -0.50 9.08 3.94
CA ALA A 45 -1.17 8.32 4.99
C ALA A 45 -0.21 8.00 6.14
N ALA A 46 1.03 7.66 5.82
CA ALA A 46 2.05 7.39 6.83
C ALA A 46 2.34 8.62 7.68
N LEU A 47 2.43 9.79 7.07
CA LEU A 47 2.63 11.04 7.81
C LEU A 47 1.45 11.35 8.72
N LEU A 48 0.22 11.22 8.20
CA LEU A 48 -0.98 11.54 8.97
C LEU A 48 -1.19 10.60 10.15
N THR A 49 -0.73 9.36 10.03
CA THR A 49 -0.89 8.36 11.08
C THR A 49 0.35 8.23 11.95
N SER A 50 1.40 9.00 11.66
CA SER A 50 2.68 8.90 12.34
C SER A 50 3.21 7.46 12.37
N THR A 51 2.95 6.72 11.30
CA THR A 51 3.39 5.34 11.20
C THR A 51 4.88 5.28 11.02
N ALA A 52 5.54 4.46 11.82
CA ALA A 52 6.98 4.28 11.72
C ALA A 52 7.36 3.74 10.35
N VAL A 53 8.52 4.14 9.89
CA VAL A 53 9.06 3.73 8.59
C VAL A 53 9.07 2.22 8.47
N GLY A 54 8.67 1.75 7.31
CA GLY A 54 8.72 0.33 7.01
C GLY A 54 8.77 0.12 5.52
N GLU A 55 8.70 -1.13 5.14
CA GLU A 55 8.61 -1.53 3.75
C GLU A 55 7.26 -2.20 3.53
N LEU A 56 6.72 -2.01 2.37
CA LEU A 56 5.53 -2.75 1.96
C LEU A 56 5.56 -2.96 0.45
N ALA A 57 4.85 -3.97 0.00
CA ALA A 57 4.70 -4.23 -1.41
C ALA A 57 3.25 -4.00 -1.81
N ILE A 58 3.05 -3.44 -3.00
CA ILE A 58 1.74 -3.36 -3.61
C ILE A 58 1.80 -4.19 -4.88
N VAL A 59 0.94 -5.20 -4.95
CA VAL A 59 0.85 -6.09 -6.09
C VAL A 59 -0.37 -5.72 -6.90
N LEU A 60 -0.15 -5.27 -8.13
CA LEU A 60 -1.21 -4.86 -9.04
C LEU A 60 -1.55 -6.04 -9.94
N THR A 61 -2.67 -6.68 -9.64
CA THR A 61 -3.04 -7.94 -10.27
C THR A 61 -4.44 -7.89 -10.88
N ASP A 62 -5.04 -9.04 -11.10
CA ASP A 62 -6.36 -9.17 -11.72
C ASP A 62 -7.32 -9.94 -10.81
N ASP A 63 -8.59 -9.98 -11.23
CA ASP A 63 -9.64 -10.64 -10.45
C ASP A 63 -9.36 -12.14 -10.27
N ALA A 64 -8.83 -12.81 -11.29
CA ALA A 64 -8.57 -14.24 -11.20
C ALA A 64 -7.53 -14.55 -10.14
N ALA A 65 -6.45 -13.78 -10.11
CA ALA A 65 -5.38 -13.99 -9.13
C ALA A 65 -5.83 -13.65 -7.72
N ILE A 66 -6.56 -12.55 -7.54
CA ILE A 66 -7.02 -12.16 -6.19
C ILE A 66 -8.09 -13.12 -5.67
N ARG A 67 -8.91 -13.68 -6.57
CA ARG A 67 -9.86 -14.71 -6.19
C ARG A 67 -9.15 -15.95 -5.62
N ALA A 68 -8.07 -16.37 -6.26
CA ALA A 68 -7.28 -17.49 -5.76
C ALA A 68 -6.69 -17.21 -4.37
N LEU A 69 -6.16 -16.00 -4.18
CA LEU A 69 -5.63 -15.60 -2.87
C LEU A 69 -6.73 -15.57 -1.80
N ASN A 70 -7.88 -15.02 -2.15
CA ASN A 70 -9.00 -14.92 -1.22
C ASN A 70 -9.52 -16.30 -0.82
N ARG A 71 -9.60 -17.22 -1.78
CA ARG A 71 -9.97 -18.60 -1.54
C ARG A 71 -8.96 -19.30 -0.63
N ASP A 72 -7.67 -19.19 -0.94
CA ASP A 72 -6.64 -19.96 -0.26
C ASP A 72 -6.33 -19.44 1.15
N TRP A 73 -6.42 -18.12 1.35
CA TRP A 73 -6.02 -17.50 2.61
C TRP A 73 -7.19 -17.04 3.47
N ARG A 74 -8.38 -16.84 2.89
CA ARG A 74 -9.54 -16.34 3.62
C ARG A 74 -10.77 -17.22 3.48
N CYS A 75 -10.64 -18.34 2.77
CA CYS A 75 -11.72 -19.29 2.54
C CYS A 75 -12.93 -18.66 1.84
N LYS A 76 -12.69 -17.69 0.97
CA LYS A 76 -13.73 -17.01 0.20
C LYS A 76 -13.41 -17.13 -1.28
N ASP A 77 -14.14 -18.01 -1.98
CA ASP A 77 -13.89 -18.24 -3.40
C ASP A 77 -14.58 -17.19 -4.27
N ARG A 78 -14.07 -15.98 -4.19
CA ARG A 78 -14.56 -14.85 -4.99
C ARG A 78 -13.50 -13.79 -5.11
N ALA A 79 -13.59 -12.99 -6.16
CA ALA A 79 -12.73 -11.82 -6.31
C ALA A 79 -13.13 -10.73 -5.33
N THR A 80 -12.18 -9.88 -4.98
CA THR A 80 -12.41 -8.70 -4.18
C THR A 80 -11.53 -7.57 -4.74
N ASN A 81 -11.66 -6.37 -4.22
CA ASN A 81 -10.90 -5.22 -4.72
C ASN A 81 -9.47 -5.18 -4.17
N VAL A 82 -9.31 -5.37 -2.88
CA VAL A 82 -8.02 -5.27 -2.23
C VAL A 82 -7.92 -6.31 -1.12
N LEU A 83 -6.73 -6.89 -0.98
CA LEU A 83 -6.39 -7.75 0.16
C LEU A 83 -5.08 -7.22 0.74
N SER A 84 -4.97 -7.27 2.06
CA SER A 84 -3.72 -6.94 2.73
C SER A 84 -3.30 -8.11 3.61
N PHE A 85 -2.01 -8.43 3.53
CA PHE A 85 -1.42 -9.53 4.28
C PHE A 85 -0.32 -8.99 5.15
N ARG A 86 -0.55 -8.99 6.46
CA ARG A 86 0.42 -8.48 7.42
C ARG A 86 1.58 -9.46 7.55
N THR A 87 2.78 -8.93 7.57
CA THR A 87 3.95 -9.74 7.85
C THR A 87 3.97 -10.10 9.33
N THR A 88 4.15 -11.39 9.61
CA THR A 88 4.20 -11.89 10.98
C THR A 88 5.63 -12.16 11.43
N GLN A 89 6.59 -11.49 10.84
CA GLN A 89 7.98 -11.73 11.15
C GLN A 89 8.26 -11.46 12.63
N ALA A 90 8.64 -12.48 13.35
CA ALA A 90 8.82 -12.40 14.79
C ALA A 90 10.09 -11.67 15.18
N THR A 91 11.16 -11.82 14.39
CA THR A 91 12.44 -11.20 14.70
C THR A 91 12.97 -10.45 13.49
N ARG A 92 13.60 -9.32 13.75
CA ARG A 92 14.27 -8.54 12.74
C ARG A 92 15.64 -8.20 13.21
N ALA A 93 16.59 -8.21 12.29
CA ALA A 93 17.92 -7.76 12.61
C ALA A 93 17.85 -6.28 13.02
N HIS A 94 18.64 -5.90 14.03
CA HIS A 94 18.68 -4.52 14.49
C HIS A 94 19.06 -3.61 13.31
N GLY A 95 18.32 -2.56 13.12
CA GLY A 95 18.57 -1.59 12.06
C GLY A 95 17.92 -1.88 10.73
N THR A 96 17.27 -3.03 10.56
CA THR A 96 16.54 -3.31 9.34
C THR A 96 15.18 -2.63 9.34
N PRO A 97 14.70 -2.18 8.17
CA PRO A 97 13.35 -1.60 8.09
C PRO A 97 12.29 -2.62 8.50
N ARG A 98 11.25 -2.12 9.10
CA ARG A 98 10.11 -2.94 9.45
C ARG A 98 9.36 -3.33 8.17
N LEU A 99 9.12 -4.62 7.99
CA LEU A 99 8.32 -5.11 6.88
C LEU A 99 6.86 -5.15 7.32
N LEU A 100 6.04 -4.32 6.70
CA LEU A 100 4.63 -4.21 7.06
C LEU A 100 3.78 -5.31 6.45
N GLY A 101 4.01 -5.62 5.18
CA GLY A 101 3.27 -6.66 4.49
C GLY A 101 3.01 -6.35 3.04
N ASP A 102 1.99 -6.99 2.50
CA ASP A 102 1.62 -6.89 1.09
C ASP A 102 0.20 -6.38 0.93
N ILE A 103 0.00 -5.52 -0.05
CA ILE A 103 -1.31 -5.03 -0.47
C ILE A 103 -1.52 -5.51 -1.90
N VAL A 104 -2.60 -6.23 -2.15
CA VAL A 104 -2.92 -6.79 -3.48
C VAL A 104 -4.19 -6.13 -3.99
N ILE A 105 -4.13 -5.55 -5.18
CA ILE A 105 -5.26 -4.81 -5.77
C ILE A 105 -5.62 -5.43 -7.11
N ALA A 106 -6.91 -5.72 -7.29
CA ALA A 106 -7.43 -6.34 -8.50
C ALA A 106 -7.94 -5.29 -9.47
N TYR A 107 -7.48 -5.36 -10.71
CA TYR A 107 -7.78 -4.35 -11.73
C TYR A 107 -9.27 -4.26 -12.04
N GLU A 108 -9.90 -5.38 -12.43
CA GLU A 108 -11.27 -5.34 -12.96
C GLU A 108 -12.28 -4.91 -11.90
N THR A 109 -12.12 -5.40 -10.68
CA THR A 109 -13.01 -4.98 -9.59
C THR A 109 -12.82 -3.51 -9.28
N THR A 110 -11.57 -3.03 -9.25
CA THR A 110 -11.26 -1.62 -9.03
C THR A 110 -11.90 -0.76 -10.11
N GLU A 111 -11.81 -1.18 -11.38
CA GLU A 111 -12.40 -0.44 -12.48
C GLU A 111 -13.92 -0.38 -12.38
N ARG A 112 -14.55 -1.50 -12.09
CA ARG A 112 -16.01 -1.53 -11.94
C ARG A 112 -16.48 -0.62 -10.82
N GLU A 113 -15.80 -0.65 -9.70
CA GLU A 113 -16.14 0.21 -8.56
C GLU A 113 -15.92 1.68 -8.87
N ALA A 114 -14.82 2.01 -9.53
CA ALA A 114 -14.54 3.39 -9.90
C ALA A 114 -15.63 3.95 -10.81
N ARG A 115 -16.06 3.18 -11.79
CA ARG A 115 -17.16 3.57 -12.67
C ARG A 115 -18.47 3.73 -11.91
N ALA A 116 -18.79 2.77 -11.03
CA ALA A 116 -20.03 2.81 -10.27
C ALA A 116 -20.09 4.01 -9.33
N GLU A 117 -18.93 4.42 -8.80
CA GLU A 117 -18.83 5.56 -7.88
C GLU A 117 -18.49 6.85 -8.59
N ASN A 118 -18.37 6.82 -9.90
CA ASN A 118 -18.06 7.99 -10.73
C ASN A 118 -16.75 8.65 -10.32
N LYS A 119 -15.72 7.84 -10.08
CA LYS A 119 -14.39 8.28 -9.66
C LYS A 119 -13.35 7.94 -10.73
N PRO A 120 -12.28 8.72 -10.87
CA PRO A 120 -11.15 8.30 -11.69
C PRO A 120 -10.56 6.98 -11.15
N PHE A 121 -10.17 6.11 -12.06
CA PHE A 121 -9.59 4.81 -11.71
C PHE A 121 -8.40 4.97 -10.75
N ALA A 122 -7.47 5.86 -11.07
CA ALA A 122 -6.27 6.04 -10.26
C ALA A 122 -6.59 6.48 -8.83
N HIS A 123 -7.59 7.34 -8.67
CA HIS A 123 -8.00 7.79 -7.33
C HIS A 123 -8.60 6.65 -6.53
N HIS A 124 -9.40 5.81 -7.17
CA HIS A 124 -9.97 4.66 -6.47
C HIS A 124 -8.90 3.65 -6.08
N ALA A 125 -7.95 3.39 -6.98
CA ALA A 125 -6.82 2.52 -6.68
C ALA A 125 -6.01 3.05 -5.49
N ALA A 126 -5.76 4.36 -5.44
CA ALA A 126 -5.06 4.99 -4.33
C ALA A 126 -5.86 4.85 -3.02
N HIS A 127 -7.17 5.02 -3.08
CA HIS A 127 -8.04 4.82 -1.91
C HIS A 127 -7.92 3.40 -1.37
N LEU A 128 -7.94 2.40 -2.25
CA LEU A 128 -7.79 1.00 -1.84
C LEU A 128 -6.41 0.73 -1.26
N ALA A 129 -5.37 1.33 -1.82
CA ALA A 129 -4.02 1.18 -1.31
C ALA A 129 -3.89 1.75 0.11
N VAL A 130 -4.47 2.93 0.35
CA VAL A 130 -4.47 3.54 1.69
C VAL A 130 -5.24 2.67 2.67
N HIS A 131 -6.39 2.14 2.26
CA HIS A 131 -7.16 1.23 3.09
C HIS A 131 -6.33 0.01 3.50
N GLY A 132 -5.63 -0.61 2.54
CA GLY A 132 -4.74 -1.73 2.83
C GLY A 132 -3.58 -1.34 3.74
N PHE A 133 -3.00 -0.15 3.51
CA PHE A 133 -1.92 0.36 4.35
C PHE A 133 -2.38 0.53 5.80
N LEU A 134 -3.55 1.11 6.01
CA LEU A 134 -4.06 1.31 7.36
C LEU A 134 -4.27 -0.03 8.09
N HIS A 135 -4.73 -1.05 7.39
CA HIS A 135 -4.79 -2.39 7.95
C HIS A 135 -3.43 -2.90 8.37
N LEU A 136 -2.43 -2.75 7.51
CA LEU A 136 -1.07 -3.18 7.81
C LEU A 136 -0.49 -2.43 9.00
N ALA A 137 -0.84 -1.15 9.14
CA ALA A 137 -0.37 -0.31 10.23
C ALA A 137 -1.12 -0.57 11.55
N GLY A 138 -2.13 -1.43 11.53
CA GLY A 138 -2.85 -1.81 12.73
C GLY A 138 -4.11 -1.01 13.03
N TYR A 139 -4.57 -0.18 12.10
CA TYR A 139 -5.79 0.58 12.30
C TYR A 139 -7.01 -0.26 11.94
N ALA A 140 -8.06 -0.13 12.72
CA ALA A 140 -9.34 -0.72 12.38
C ALA A 140 -9.98 0.14 11.30
N VAL A 141 -10.21 -0.43 10.13
CA VAL A 141 -10.84 0.28 9.02
C VAL A 141 -12.20 -0.33 8.81
N LEU A 142 -13.23 0.49 8.93
CA LEU A 142 -14.59 0.07 8.64
C LEU A 142 -14.71 -0.04 7.13
N GLY A 143 -14.97 -1.22 6.65
CA GLY A 143 -14.93 -1.62 5.28
C GLY A 143 -15.87 -1.01 4.33
#